data_fe4ab030544ac33e015a01e057466f53
#
_entry.id   fe4ab030544ac33e015a01e057466f53
#
_cell.length_a   1.000
_cell.length_b   1.000
_cell.length_c   1.000
_cell.angle_alpha   90.00
_cell.angle_beta   90.00
_cell.angle_gamma   90.00
#
_symmetry.space_group_name_H-M   'P 1'
#
loop_
_entity.id
_entity.type
_entity.pdbx_description
1 polymer ?
#
loop_
_entity_poly.entity_id
_entity_poly.type
_entity_poly.pdbx_seq_one_letter_code
_entity_poly.pdbx_strand_id
1 'polypeptide(L)'
;MSAVLYYLLLVVMPQRWAGSMWGALWQGSAALAVVWIICRAFPRIPANTRCWLWRLGLMKPFLQLLAAPQIDLACLPRARTVLASVVSQRFAADLPTRCALLIEASRPMMALWSVGVAAVAASVLAALARSSSIAERCAPMHDDELGEVVAELCLRIGVSARPDTVVADWASVPMILRRSRGYVMVVPSDLLISARHEDLRLALAHELAHIKRKDLAWNWLPAAAKALFFVNPLVWVAGRELGIAQEMACDEMAVRASGAGLARYGELLLTMVKPRRRAEPTWAVATVSAGASAKVMRRRLIELGHAQDPPALRLAGSVVALLIVCALV
;
A
#
# COMPACT_ATOMS: atom_id res chain seq x y z
N MET A 1 27.56 -28.98 -17.78
CA MET A 1 26.15 -28.52 -17.67
C MET A 1 25.37 -29.28 -18.74
N SER A 2 24.37 -30.11 -18.39
CA SER A 2 23.70 -30.96 -19.37
C SER A 2 22.88 -30.11 -20.36
N ALA A 3 22.80 -30.54 -21.64
CA ALA A 3 22.00 -29.88 -22.68
C ALA A 3 20.54 -29.67 -22.26
N VAL A 4 20.01 -30.58 -21.41
CA VAL A 4 18.67 -30.47 -20.78
C VAL A 4 18.56 -29.26 -19.86
N LEU A 5 19.57 -29.00 -19.04
CA LEU A 5 19.57 -27.84 -18.12
C LEU A 5 19.65 -26.53 -18.91
N TYR A 6 20.46 -26.51 -19.98
CA TYR A 6 20.56 -25.37 -20.89
C TYR A 6 19.19 -25.06 -21.56
N TYR A 7 18.52 -26.10 -22.07
CA TYR A 7 17.20 -25.99 -22.71
C TYR A 7 16.14 -25.47 -21.69
N LEU A 8 16.12 -26.05 -20.48
CA LEU A 8 15.18 -25.61 -19.43
C LEU A 8 15.37 -24.15 -19.06
N LEU A 9 16.62 -23.72 -18.85
CA LEU A 9 16.91 -22.34 -18.38
C LEU A 9 16.72 -21.31 -19.51
N LEU A 10 17.06 -21.61 -20.74
CA LEU A 10 17.06 -20.60 -21.81
C LEU A 10 15.81 -20.61 -22.70
N VAL A 11 15.02 -21.65 -22.65
CA VAL A 11 13.82 -21.75 -23.49
C VAL A 11 12.56 -21.87 -22.65
N VAL A 12 12.48 -22.86 -21.77
CA VAL A 12 11.24 -23.17 -21.03
C VAL A 12 10.93 -22.11 -19.95
N MET A 13 11.94 -21.69 -19.20
CA MET A 13 11.76 -20.71 -18.12
C MET A 13 11.26 -19.35 -18.61
N PRO A 14 11.86 -18.73 -19.64
CA PRO A 14 11.39 -17.42 -20.13
C PRO A 14 9.97 -17.46 -20.70
N GLN A 15 9.58 -18.54 -21.35
CA GLN A 15 8.22 -18.69 -21.88
C GLN A 15 7.17 -18.84 -20.77
N ARG A 16 7.45 -19.69 -19.78
CA ARG A 16 6.57 -19.86 -18.61
C ARG A 16 6.46 -18.56 -17.83
N TRP A 17 7.59 -17.86 -17.64
CA TRP A 17 7.60 -16.55 -17.00
C TRP A 17 6.73 -15.55 -17.76
N ALA A 18 6.88 -15.42 -19.07
CA ALA A 18 6.12 -14.49 -19.90
C ALA A 18 4.61 -14.75 -19.81
N GLY A 19 4.18 -16.01 -19.86
CA GLY A 19 2.79 -16.42 -19.73
C GLY A 19 2.22 -16.10 -18.34
N SER A 20 2.95 -16.45 -17.29
CA SER A 20 2.54 -16.16 -15.91
C SER A 20 2.50 -14.65 -15.61
N MET A 21 3.49 -13.92 -16.11
CA MET A 21 3.56 -12.45 -15.96
C MET A 21 2.42 -11.75 -16.70
N TRP A 22 2.12 -12.20 -17.93
CA TRP A 22 0.99 -11.67 -18.69
C TRP A 22 -0.34 -11.90 -17.95
N GLY A 23 -0.55 -13.13 -17.46
CA GLY A 23 -1.72 -13.48 -16.66
C GLY A 23 -1.84 -12.60 -15.40
N ALA A 24 -0.74 -12.45 -14.66
CA ALA A 24 -0.69 -11.63 -13.45
C ALA A 24 -0.95 -10.13 -13.74
N LEU A 25 -0.41 -9.62 -14.84
CA LEU A 25 -0.59 -8.21 -15.23
C LEU A 25 -2.04 -7.92 -15.60
N TRP A 26 -2.66 -8.69 -16.52
CA TRP A 26 -4.00 -8.35 -16.97
C TRP A 26 -5.08 -8.68 -15.93
N GLN A 27 -5.02 -9.85 -15.26
CA GLN A 27 -5.99 -10.22 -14.22
C GLN A 27 -5.81 -9.34 -12.97
N GLY A 28 -4.56 -9.07 -12.58
CA GLY A 28 -4.27 -8.12 -11.51
C GLY A 28 -4.79 -6.72 -11.84
N SER A 29 -4.61 -6.26 -13.07
CA SER A 29 -5.16 -4.97 -13.53
C SER A 29 -6.68 -4.93 -13.47
N ALA A 30 -7.35 -6.01 -13.93
CA ALA A 30 -8.80 -6.10 -13.87
C ALA A 30 -9.31 -6.06 -12.42
N ALA A 31 -8.69 -6.82 -11.51
CA ALA A 31 -9.05 -6.81 -10.09
C ALA A 31 -8.84 -5.42 -9.46
N LEU A 32 -7.72 -4.76 -9.72
CA LEU A 32 -7.45 -3.40 -9.22
C LEU A 32 -8.42 -2.37 -9.80
N ALA A 33 -8.80 -2.49 -11.07
CA ALA A 33 -9.80 -1.64 -11.70
C ALA A 33 -11.18 -1.82 -11.05
N VAL A 34 -11.57 -3.06 -10.76
CA VAL A 34 -12.83 -3.34 -10.04
C VAL A 34 -12.81 -2.75 -8.64
N VAL A 35 -11.73 -2.92 -7.88
CA VAL A 35 -11.59 -2.29 -6.55
C VAL A 35 -11.70 -0.77 -6.67
N TRP A 36 -11.05 -0.18 -7.67
CA TRP A 36 -11.13 1.26 -7.91
C TRP A 36 -12.55 1.73 -8.21
N ILE A 37 -13.28 1.02 -9.09
CA ILE A 37 -14.68 1.31 -9.43
C ILE A 37 -15.56 1.20 -8.18
N ILE A 38 -15.43 0.13 -7.39
CA ILE A 38 -16.20 -0.07 -6.16
C ILE A 38 -15.96 1.08 -5.18
N CYS A 39 -14.70 1.43 -4.92
CA CYS A 39 -14.37 2.53 -4.01
C CYS A 39 -14.87 3.89 -4.52
N ARG A 40 -15.05 4.04 -5.84
CA ARG A 40 -15.56 5.26 -6.47
C ARG A 40 -17.09 5.32 -6.48
N ALA A 41 -17.74 4.18 -6.71
CA ALA A 41 -19.20 4.07 -6.77
C ALA A 41 -19.84 4.14 -5.36
N PHE A 42 -19.12 3.65 -4.35
CA PHE A 42 -19.61 3.60 -2.97
C PHE A 42 -18.76 4.47 -2.03
N PRO A 43 -18.91 5.79 -2.05
CA PRO A 43 -18.10 6.70 -1.23
C PRO A 43 -18.31 6.56 0.28
N ARG A 44 -19.36 5.86 0.73
CA ARG A 44 -19.67 5.62 2.14
C ARG A 44 -19.03 4.35 2.72
N ILE A 45 -18.28 3.56 1.93
CA ILE A 45 -17.51 2.42 2.44
C ILE A 45 -16.49 2.93 3.47
N PRO A 46 -16.44 2.34 4.69
CA PRO A 46 -15.47 2.74 5.71
C PRO A 46 -14.03 2.66 5.23
N ALA A 47 -13.21 3.58 5.67
CA ALA A 47 -11.79 3.64 5.30
C ALA A 47 -11.05 2.32 5.58
N ASN A 48 -11.37 1.66 6.71
CA ASN A 48 -10.79 0.36 7.03
C ASN A 48 -11.14 -0.74 6.01
N THR A 49 -12.38 -0.78 5.53
CA THR A 49 -12.83 -1.71 4.48
C THR A 49 -12.12 -1.40 3.16
N ARG A 50 -11.97 -0.12 2.79
CA ARG A 50 -11.18 0.29 1.61
C ARG A 50 -9.74 -0.19 1.69
N CYS A 51 -9.11 -0.14 2.87
CA CYS A 51 -7.77 -0.70 3.06
C CYS A 51 -7.73 -2.19 2.72
N TRP A 52 -8.72 -2.97 3.18
CA TRP A 52 -8.79 -4.40 2.88
C TRP A 52 -9.06 -4.69 1.40
N LEU A 53 -9.97 -3.94 0.76
CA LEU A 53 -10.23 -4.08 -0.68
C LEU A 53 -8.96 -3.85 -1.51
N TRP A 54 -8.19 -2.81 -1.21
CA TRP A 54 -6.94 -2.53 -1.89
C TRP A 54 -5.86 -3.58 -1.59
N ARG A 55 -5.78 -4.10 -0.35
CA ARG A 55 -4.87 -5.20 0.01
C ARG A 55 -5.19 -6.46 -0.79
N LEU A 56 -6.47 -6.87 -0.84
CA LEU A 56 -6.92 -8.03 -1.61
C LEU A 56 -6.63 -7.85 -3.11
N GLY A 57 -6.96 -6.68 -3.68
CA GLY A 57 -6.67 -6.38 -5.07
C GLY A 57 -5.18 -6.45 -5.40
N LEU A 58 -4.31 -5.95 -4.50
CA LEU A 58 -2.85 -6.04 -4.64
C LEU A 58 -2.31 -7.46 -4.45
N MET A 59 -3.00 -8.34 -3.72
CA MET A 59 -2.60 -9.75 -3.56
C MET A 59 -2.88 -10.57 -4.82
N LYS A 60 -3.91 -10.23 -5.59
CA LYS A 60 -4.31 -11.00 -6.80
C LYS A 60 -3.17 -11.30 -7.76
N PRO A 61 -2.36 -10.32 -8.22
CA PRO A 61 -1.27 -10.61 -9.15
C PRO A 61 -0.21 -11.55 -8.56
N PHE A 62 0.01 -11.56 -7.23
CA PHE A 62 0.91 -12.53 -6.58
C PHE A 62 0.31 -13.93 -6.58
N LEU A 63 -0.98 -14.07 -6.26
CA LEU A 63 -1.67 -15.35 -6.29
C LEU A 63 -1.63 -15.96 -7.70
N GLN A 64 -1.77 -15.11 -8.74
CA GLN A 64 -1.69 -15.55 -10.12
C GLN A 64 -0.28 -16.03 -10.52
N LEU A 65 0.78 -15.44 -9.94
CA LEU A 65 2.15 -15.94 -10.15
C LEU A 65 2.40 -17.29 -9.47
N LEU A 66 1.74 -17.52 -8.32
CA LEU A 66 1.87 -18.76 -7.54
C LEU A 66 0.95 -19.86 -8.05
N ALA A 67 -0.22 -19.50 -8.58
CA ALA A 67 -1.13 -20.44 -9.20
C ALA A 67 -0.48 -20.95 -10.50
N ALA A 68 -0.25 -22.24 -10.60
CA ALA A 68 0.16 -22.87 -11.86
C ALA A 68 -0.81 -22.45 -12.99
N PRO A 69 -0.37 -22.34 -14.26
CA PRO A 69 -1.06 -21.66 -15.36
C PRO A 69 -2.38 -22.31 -15.86
N GLN A 70 -3.15 -22.93 -15.00
CA GLN A 70 -4.36 -23.67 -15.33
C GLN A 70 -5.62 -23.29 -14.55
N ILE A 71 -5.78 -22.03 -14.15
CA ILE A 71 -7.13 -21.54 -13.86
C ILE A 71 -7.62 -20.90 -15.16
N ASP A 72 -8.09 -21.73 -16.07
CA ASP A 72 -8.98 -21.30 -17.14
C ASP A 72 -10.23 -20.74 -16.44
N LEU A 73 -10.39 -19.43 -16.43
CA LEU A 73 -11.68 -18.81 -16.10
C LEU A 73 -12.68 -19.33 -17.11
N ALA A 74 -13.47 -20.32 -16.70
CA ALA A 74 -14.50 -20.98 -17.49
C ALA A 74 -15.63 -20.03 -17.97
N CYS A 75 -15.53 -18.73 -17.65
CA CYS A 75 -16.50 -17.70 -18.01
C CYS A 75 -16.21 -16.96 -19.32
N LEU A 76 -15.04 -17.15 -19.95
CA LEU A 76 -14.83 -16.66 -21.31
C LEU A 76 -15.02 -17.82 -22.29
N PRO A 77 -15.90 -17.67 -23.30
CA PRO A 77 -16.13 -18.75 -24.25
C PRO A 77 -14.79 -19.16 -24.84
N ARG A 78 -14.59 -20.47 -24.94
CA ARG A 78 -13.44 -21.11 -25.60
C ARG A 78 -13.32 -20.64 -27.06
N ALA A 79 -12.94 -19.39 -27.27
CA ALA A 79 -12.59 -18.87 -28.59
C ALA A 79 -11.34 -19.61 -29.17
N ARG A 80 -10.63 -20.39 -28.36
CA ARG A 80 -9.44 -21.14 -28.78
C ARG A 80 -9.71 -22.30 -29.74
N THR A 81 -10.85 -22.95 -29.63
CA THR A 81 -11.12 -24.15 -30.47
C THR A 81 -11.71 -23.79 -31.85
N VAL A 82 -12.49 -22.73 -31.95
CA VAL A 82 -13.09 -22.31 -33.23
C VAL A 82 -12.10 -21.48 -34.06
N LEU A 83 -11.32 -20.59 -33.44
CA LEU A 83 -10.25 -19.87 -34.13
C LEU A 83 -9.06 -20.77 -34.53
N ALA A 84 -8.72 -21.78 -33.75
CA ALA A 84 -7.65 -22.71 -34.08
C ALA A 84 -7.97 -23.53 -35.34
N SER A 85 -9.21 -23.94 -35.58
CA SER A 85 -9.59 -24.70 -36.76
C SER A 85 -9.68 -23.86 -38.03
N VAL A 86 -10.04 -22.60 -37.95
CA VAL A 86 -10.15 -21.68 -39.10
C VAL A 86 -8.80 -21.03 -39.44
N VAL A 87 -7.98 -20.75 -38.43
CA VAL A 87 -6.66 -20.12 -38.57
C VAL A 87 -5.58 -21.13 -38.97
N SER A 88 -5.74 -22.42 -38.61
CA SER A 88 -4.70 -23.45 -38.87
C SER A 88 -4.42 -23.73 -40.34
N GLN A 89 -5.35 -23.49 -41.24
CA GLN A 89 -5.14 -23.79 -42.68
C GLN A 89 -4.46 -22.64 -43.47
N ARG A 90 -4.54 -21.39 -43.03
CA ARG A 90 -3.94 -20.26 -43.78
C ARG A 90 -2.68 -19.65 -43.13
N PHE A 91 -2.37 -19.94 -41.87
CA PHE A 91 -1.25 -19.37 -41.13
C PHE A 91 -0.19 -20.39 -40.69
N ALA A 92 -0.32 -21.67 -41.07
CA ALA A 92 0.64 -22.71 -40.67
C ALA A 92 2.06 -22.52 -41.20
N ALA A 93 2.22 -21.74 -42.26
CA ALA A 93 3.55 -21.46 -42.83
C ALA A 93 4.38 -20.44 -42.06
N ASP A 94 3.71 -19.46 -41.37
CA ASP A 94 4.36 -18.37 -40.64
C ASP A 94 4.46 -18.59 -39.12
N LEU A 95 3.78 -19.59 -38.59
CA LEU A 95 3.75 -19.89 -37.16
C LEU A 95 5.12 -20.17 -36.54
N PRO A 96 6.01 -20.98 -37.17
CA PRO A 96 7.31 -21.26 -36.58
C PRO A 96 8.19 -20.03 -36.46
N THR A 97 8.13 -19.11 -37.41
CA THR A 97 8.94 -17.90 -37.42
C THR A 97 8.45 -16.91 -36.37
N ARG A 98 7.14 -16.74 -36.19
CA ARG A 98 6.55 -15.88 -35.17
C ARG A 98 6.74 -16.44 -33.77
N CYS A 99 6.62 -17.75 -33.60
CA CYS A 99 6.91 -18.40 -32.32
C CYS A 99 8.39 -18.26 -31.95
N ALA A 100 9.32 -18.41 -32.89
CA ALA A 100 10.74 -18.22 -32.68
C ALA A 100 11.05 -16.78 -32.25
N LEU A 101 10.47 -15.77 -32.90
CA LEU A 101 10.63 -14.35 -32.53
C LEU A 101 10.10 -14.06 -31.12
N LEU A 102 8.95 -14.63 -30.73
CA LEU A 102 8.41 -14.47 -29.39
C LEU A 102 9.28 -15.14 -28.32
N ILE A 103 9.87 -16.30 -28.64
CA ILE A 103 10.82 -17.00 -27.78
C ILE A 103 12.08 -16.16 -27.60
N GLU A 104 12.63 -15.65 -28.69
CA GLU A 104 13.81 -14.78 -28.64
C GLU A 104 13.56 -13.47 -27.90
N ALA A 105 12.39 -12.86 -28.06
CA ALA A 105 12.01 -11.64 -27.35
C ALA A 105 11.79 -11.86 -25.84
N SER A 106 11.37 -13.05 -25.42
CA SER A 106 11.07 -13.30 -23.99
C SER A 106 12.32 -13.24 -23.10
N ARG A 107 13.49 -13.61 -23.61
CA ARG A 107 14.77 -13.56 -22.87
C ARG A 107 15.19 -12.13 -22.50
N PRO A 108 15.34 -11.21 -23.46
CA PRO A 108 15.71 -9.84 -23.14
C PRO A 108 14.63 -9.12 -22.32
N MET A 109 13.34 -9.44 -22.53
CA MET A 109 12.26 -8.91 -21.70
C MET A 109 12.37 -9.37 -20.25
N MET A 110 12.64 -10.65 -20.00
CA MET A 110 12.86 -11.19 -18.66
C MET A 110 14.08 -10.57 -18.00
N ALA A 111 15.20 -10.40 -18.75
CA ALA A 111 16.40 -9.76 -18.24
C ALA A 111 16.14 -8.29 -17.86
N LEU A 112 15.50 -7.51 -18.75
CA LEU A 112 15.14 -6.12 -18.49
C LEU A 112 14.20 -6.00 -17.30
N TRP A 113 13.19 -6.86 -17.20
CA TRP A 113 12.30 -6.90 -16.06
C TRP A 113 13.04 -7.22 -14.76
N SER A 114 13.96 -8.21 -14.79
CA SER A 114 14.77 -8.57 -13.61
C SER A 114 15.62 -7.40 -13.12
N VAL A 115 16.21 -6.63 -14.03
CA VAL A 115 16.96 -5.38 -13.71
C VAL A 115 16.03 -4.36 -13.09
N GLY A 116 14.84 -4.15 -13.65
CA GLY A 116 13.84 -3.23 -13.09
C GLY A 116 13.39 -3.64 -11.69
N VAL A 117 13.09 -4.94 -11.48
CA VAL A 117 12.76 -5.48 -10.15
C VAL A 117 13.90 -5.23 -9.16
N ALA A 118 15.14 -5.55 -9.55
CA ALA A 118 16.31 -5.33 -8.70
C ALA A 118 16.48 -3.86 -8.33
N ALA A 119 16.31 -2.95 -9.27
CA ALA A 119 16.42 -1.50 -9.03
C ALA A 119 15.35 -0.99 -8.06
N VAL A 120 14.08 -1.36 -8.27
CA VAL A 120 12.98 -0.96 -7.38
C VAL A 120 13.12 -1.62 -6.00
N ALA A 121 13.46 -2.91 -5.94
CA ALA A 121 13.69 -3.61 -4.69
C ALA A 121 14.85 -2.99 -3.90
N ALA A 122 15.97 -2.69 -4.55
CA ALA A 122 17.11 -2.01 -3.93
C ALA A 122 16.71 -0.65 -3.37
N SER A 123 15.92 0.14 -4.10
CA SER A 123 15.43 1.45 -3.63
C SER A 123 14.54 1.33 -2.37
N VAL A 124 13.64 0.34 -2.35
CA VAL A 124 12.78 0.05 -1.21
C VAL A 124 13.59 -0.42 -0.01
N LEU A 125 14.51 -1.37 -0.21
CA LEU A 125 15.37 -1.89 0.85
C LEU A 125 16.27 -0.80 1.43
N ALA A 126 16.83 0.06 0.57
CA ALA A 126 17.61 1.21 1.01
C ALA A 126 16.78 2.23 1.83
N ALA A 127 15.51 2.44 1.48
CA ALA A 127 14.60 3.29 2.25
C ALA A 127 14.27 2.67 3.61
N LEU A 128 14.01 1.37 3.66
CA LEU A 128 13.75 0.63 4.91
C LEU A 128 14.98 0.62 5.83
N ALA A 129 16.17 0.34 5.27
CA ALA A 129 17.41 0.34 6.02
C ALA A 129 17.73 1.73 6.60
N ARG A 130 17.50 2.80 5.83
CA ARG A 130 17.66 4.18 6.33
C ARG A 130 16.69 4.48 7.46
N SER A 131 15.42 4.12 7.31
CA SER A 131 14.40 4.33 8.35
C SER A 131 14.74 3.59 9.63
N SER A 132 15.13 2.31 9.57
CA SER A 132 15.53 1.54 10.73
C SER A 132 16.82 2.06 11.36
N SER A 133 17.81 2.46 10.57
CA SER A 133 19.06 3.06 11.09
C SER A 133 18.81 4.35 11.87
N ILE A 134 17.87 5.19 11.41
CA ILE A 134 17.47 6.40 12.15
C ILE A 134 16.78 6.01 13.44
N ALA A 135 15.85 5.07 13.40
CA ALA A 135 15.14 4.58 14.58
C ALA A 135 16.10 4.04 15.65
N GLU A 136 17.14 3.30 15.26
CA GLU A 136 18.13 2.74 16.19
C GLU A 136 19.02 3.82 16.82
N ARG A 137 19.27 4.92 16.13
CA ARG A 137 20.10 6.05 16.64
C ARG A 137 19.34 7.01 17.54
N CYS A 138 18.01 6.98 17.51
CA CYS A 138 17.19 7.82 18.37
C CYS A 138 17.29 7.33 19.81
N ALA A 139 17.86 8.13 20.71
CA ALA A 139 17.87 7.84 22.14
C ALA A 139 16.48 8.13 22.73
N PRO A 140 15.91 7.21 23.53
CA PRO A 140 14.66 7.47 24.22
C PRO A 140 14.80 8.70 25.14
N MET A 141 13.85 9.60 25.09
CA MET A 141 13.76 10.70 26.03
C MET A 141 12.77 10.32 27.13
N HIS A 142 13.21 10.45 28.37
CA HIS A 142 12.34 10.29 29.54
C HIS A 142 11.67 11.62 29.82
N ASP A 143 10.50 11.84 29.24
CA ASP A 143 9.58 12.89 29.58
C ASP A 143 8.35 12.22 30.21
N ASP A 144 8.22 12.36 31.52
CA ASP A 144 7.19 11.67 32.30
C ASP A 144 5.77 12.07 31.84
N GLU A 145 5.55 13.39 31.56
CA GLU A 145 4.26 13.91 31.13
C GLU A 145 3.85 13.39 29.74
N LEU A 146 4.76 13.47 28.77
CA LEU A 146 4.52 12.92 27.41
C LEU A 146 4.33 11.39 27.48
N GLY A 147 5.08 10.76 28.37
CA GLY A 147 5.00 9.35 28.65
C GLY A 147 3.62 8.90 29.15
N GLU A 148 3.02 9.62 30.07
CA GLU A 148 1.69 9.34 30.59
C GLU A 148 0.62 9.52 29.53
N VAL A 149 0.68 10.58 28.71
CA VAL A 149 -0.24 10.83 27.59
C VAL A 149 -0.19 9.67 26.58
N VAL A 150 1.00 9.22 26.20
CA VAL A 150 1.16 8.10 25.28
C VAL A 150 0.61 6.81 25.90
N ALA A 151 0.86 6.55 27.17
CA ALA A 151 0.36 5.36 27.87
C ALA A 151 -1.18 5.33 27.91
N GLU A 152 -1.82 6.45 28.25
CA GLU A 152 -3.27 6.59 28.23
C GLU A 152 -3.86 6.34 26.84
N LEU A 153 -3.29 6.97 25.81
CA LEU A 153 -3.72 6.79 24.43
C LEU A 153 -3.53 5.35 23.94
N CYS A 154 -2.43 4.68 24.34
CA CYS A 154 -2.21 3.27 24.05
C CYS A 154 -3.34 2.38 24.62
N LEU A 155 -3.79 2.66 25.85
CA LEU A 155 -4.91 1.96 26.46
C LEU A 155 -6.23 2.21 25.70
N ARG A 156 -6.53 3.47 25.38
CA ARG A 156 -7.76 3.86 24.65
C ARG A 156 -7.83 3.27 23.25
N ILE A 157 -6.71 3.23 22.52
CA ILE A 157 -6.63 2.67 21.17
C ILE A 157 -6.47 1.14 21.20
N GLY A 158 -6.02 0.59 22.32
CA GLY A 158 -5.72 -0.82 22.48
C GLY A 158 -4.40 -1.24 21.80
N VAL A 159 -3.37 -0.41 21.90
CA VAL A 159 -2.00 -0.73 21.47
C VAL A 159 -1.32 -1.53 22.57
N SER A 160 -0.93 -2.79 22.28
CA SER A 160 -0.35 -3.70 23.28
C SER A 160 1.10 -3.38 23.63
N ALA A 161 1.88 -2.92 22.66
CA ALA A 161 3.28 -2.58 22.84
C ALA A 161 3.45 -1.06 22.73
N ARG A 162 3.69 -0.40 23.86
CA ARG A 162 3.98 1.03 23.91
C ARG A 162 5.25 1.32 23.12
N PRO A 163 5.23 2.29 22.19
CA PRO A 163 6.45 2.74 21.51
C PRO A 163 7.36 3.53 22.44
N ASP A 164 8.66 3.46 22.21
CA ASP A 164 9.61 4.41 22.79
C ASP A 164 9.33 5.80 22.23
N THR A 165 9.40 6.85 23.06
CA THR A 165 9.15 8.22 22.64
C THR A 165 10.47 8.98 22.54
N VAL A 166 10.65 9.72 21.46
CA VAL A 166 11.85 10.53 21.19
C VAL A 166 11.43 11.91 20.72
N VAL A 167 12.01 12.95 21.30
CA VAL A 167 11.84 14.33 20.84
C VAL A 167 12.97 14.67 19.88
N ALA A 168 12.63 15.28 18.73
CA ALA A 168 13.60 15.55 17.69
C ALA A 168 13.37 16.92 17.03
N ASP A 169 14.44 17.74 16.99
CA ASP A 169 14.41 19.06 16.33
C ASP A 169 14.41 18.99 14.82
N TRP A 170 14.88 17.86 14.25
CA TRP A 170 14.92 17.64 12.81
C TRP A 170 13.55 17.21 12.24
N ALA A 171 12.66 16.69 13.07
CA ALA A 171 11.34 16.25 12.65
C ALA A 171 10.40 17.47 12.52
N SER A 172 9.57 17.48 11.48
CA SER A 172 8.57 18.53 11.27
C SER A 172 7.16 18.08 11.62
N VAL A 173 6.93 16.77 11.61
CA VAL A 173 5.66 16.13 11.97
C VAL A 173 5.95 14.92 12.85
N PRO A 174 5.02 14.54 13.74
CA PRO A 174 5.13 13.26 14.44
C PRO A 174 5.22 12.12 13.44
N MET A 175 5.95 11.06 13.79
CA MET A 175 6.06 9.88 12.94
C MET A 175 6.41 8.63 13.75
N ILE A 176 5.97 7.47 13.27
CA ILE A 176 6.37 6.18 13.81
C ILE A 176 7.44 5.56 12.93
N LEU A 177 8.54 5.16 13.57
CA LEU A 177 9.60 4.39 12.94
C LEU A 177 9.62 2.98 13.53
N ARG A 178 9.95 1.99 12.69
CA ARG A 178 10.14 0.62 13.14
C ARG A 178 11.59 0.43 13.57
N ARG A 179 11.77 -0.11 14.78
CA ARG A 179 13.05 -0.57 15.33
C ARG A 179 13.14 -2.11 15.23
N SER A 180 14.31 -2.68 15.42
CA SER A 180 14.50 -4.14 15.51
C SER A 180 13.62 -4.78 16.59
N ARG A 181 13.40 -4.09 17.70
CA ARG A 181 12.50 -4.50 18.80
C ARG A 181 11.49 -3.39 19.08
N GLY A 182 10.34 -3.42 18.37
CA GLY A 182 9.24 -2.51 18.63
C GLY A 182 9.18 -1.29 17.70
N TYR A 183 8.68 -0.19 18.24
CA TYR A 183 8.45 1.06 17.52
C TYR A 183 9.02 2.25 18.29
N VAL A 184 9.45 3.27 17.56
CA VAL A 184 9.85 4.57 18.08
C VAL A 184 8.88 5.61 17.54
N MET A 185 8.30 6.39 18.44
CA MET A 185 7.49 7.56 18.12
C MET A 185 8.39 8.80 18.21
N VAL A 186 8.62 9.42 17.07
CA VAL A 186 9.37 10.67 16.98
C VAL A 186 8.38 11.83 17.07
N VAL A 187 8.62 12.72 18.05
CA VAL A 187 7.78 13.90 18.29
C VAL A 187 8.64 15.14 18.02
N PRO A 188 8.19 16.07 17.15
CA PRO A 188 8.89 17.32 16.92
C PRO A 188 8.94 18.19 18.19
N SER A 189 10.11 18.76 18.52
CA SER A 189 10.23 19.70 19.64
C SER A 189 9.32 20.93 19.49
N ASP A 190 9.19 21.45 18.27
CA ASP A 190 8.29 22.58 17.97
C ASP A 190 6.83 22.26 18.32
N LEU A 191 6.40 20.99 18.18
CA LEU A 191 5.04 20.58 18.51
C LEU A 191 4.80 20.57 20.01
N LEU A 192 5.79 20.19 20.81
CA LEU A 192 5.70 20.20 22.29
C LEU A 192 5.60 21.63 22.83
N ILE A 193 6.32 22.58 22.21
CA ILE A 193 6.37 23.98 22.66
C ILE A 193 5.16 24.78 22.18
N SER A 194 4.70 24.56 20.94
CA SER A 194 3.74 25.44 20.27
C SER A 194 2.32 24.87 20.18
N ALA A 195 2.15 23.55 20.29
CA ALA A 195 0.84 22.92 20.16
C ALA A 195 0.02 23.05 21.44
N ARG A 196 -1.29 23.17 21.27
CA ARG A 196 -2.21 22.97 22.39
C ARG A 196 -2.17 21.49 22.81
N HIS A 197 -2.37 21.22 24.08
CA HIS A 197 -2.38 19.86 24.62
C HIS A 197 -3.32 18.90 23.83
N GLU A 198 -4.48 19.38 23.41
CA GLU A 198 -5.43 18.62 22.58
C GLU A 198 -4.87 18.28 21.19
N ASP A 199 -4.17 19.21 20.54
CA ASP A 199 -3.58 19.02 19.22
C ASP A 199 -2.45 17.98 19.27
N LEU A 200 -1.64 18.02 20.33
CA LEU A 200 -0.62 17.04 20.60
C LEU A 200 -1.25 15.64 20.79
N ARG A 201 -2.27 15.53 21.64
CA ARG A 201 -2.98 14.26 21.87
C ARG A 201 -3.57 13.69 20.57
N LEU A 202 -4.16 14.53 19.73
CA LEU A 202 -4.70 14.12 18.43
C LEU A 202 -3.62 13.58 17.50
N ALA A 203 -2.49 14.29 17.40
CA ALA A 203 -1.37 13.89 16.55
C ALA A 203 -0.74 12.56 17.02
N LEU A 204 -0.53 12.41 18.36
CA LEU A 204 -0.03 11.16 18.93
C LEU A 204 -1.01 9.99 18.76
N ALA A 205 -2.32 10.24 18.91
CA ALA A 205 -3.35 9.22 18.69
C ALA A 205 -3.38 8.75 17.24
N HIS A 206 -3.16 9.65 16.26
CA HIS A 206 -3.03 9.30 14.85
C HIS A 206 -1.86 8.37 14.61
N GLU A 207 -0.68 8.68 15.17
CA GLU A 207 0.50 7.84 15.04
C GLU A 207 0.32 6.46 15.70
N LEU A 208 -0.30 6.42 16.89
CA LEU A 208 -0.61 5.16 17.57
C LEU A 208 -1.62 4.30 16.80
N ALA A 209 -2.53 4.92 16.04
CA ALA A 209 -3.45 4.20 15.18
C ALA A 209 -2.70 3.40 14.10
N HIS A 210 -1.61 3.91 13.51
CA HIS A 210 -0.77 3.17 12.57
C HIS A 210 -0.16 1.90 13.20
N ILE A 211 0.27 1.97 14.47
CA ILE A 211 0.76 0.79 15.20
C ILE A 211 -0.37 -0.22 15.40
N LYS A 212 -1.52 0.22 15.91
CA LYS A 212 -2.68 -0.65 16.15
C LYS A 212 -3.14 -1.37 14.90
N ARG A 213 -3.16 -0.67 13.78
CA ARG A 213 -3.58 -1.19 12.47
C ARG A 213 -2.50 -2.03 11.78
N LYS A 214 -1.28 -2.04 12.34
CA LYS A 214 -0.09 -2.69 11.75
C LYS A 214 0.20 -2.19 10.33
N ASP A 215 -0.05 -0.91 10.04
CA ASP A 215 0.11 -0.36 8.69
C ASP A 215 1.56 -0.45 8.21
N LEU A 216 2.56 -0.24 9.10
CA LEU A 216 3.97 -0.42 8.79
C LEU A 216 4.31 -1.85 8.36
N ALA A 217 3.64 -2.84 8.96
CA ALA A 217 3.83 -4.24 8.58
C ALA A 217 3.17 -4.54 7.22
N TRP A 218 1.99 -3.99 6.94
CA TRP A 218 1.29 -4.20 5.68
C TRP A 218 1.90 -3.45 4.49
N ASN A 219 2.73 -2.44 4.73
CA ASN A 219 3.36 -1.65 3.66
C ASN A 219 4.35 -2.44 2.79
N TRP A 220 4.76 -3.66 3.21
CA TRP A 220 5.51 -4.55 2.34
C TRP A 220 4.72 -4.94 1.07
N LEU A 221 3.38 -5.09 1.17
CA LEU A 221 2.55 -5.55 0.07
C LEU A 221 2.55 -4.57 -1.13
N PRO A 222 2.22 -3.27 -0.97
CA PRO A 222 2.35 -2.32 -2.08
C PRO A 222 3.80 -2.10 -2.52
N ALA A 223 4.79 -2.25 -1.64
CA ALA A 223 6.20 -2.16 -2.00
C ALA A 223 6.62 -3.33 -2.90
N ALA A 224 6.29 -4.57 -2.53
CA ALA A 224 6.55 -5.75 -3.33
C ALA A 224 5.78 -5.73 -4.67
N ALA A 225 4.51 -5.29 -4.64
CA ALA A 225 3.71 -5.14 -5.86
C ALA A 225 4.35 -4.15 -6.83
N LYS A 226 4.81 -2.99 -6.35
CA LYS A 226 5.54 -2.00 -7.15
C LYS A 226 6.86 -2.56 -7.68
N ALA A 227 7.57 -3.36 -6.90
CA ALA A 227 8.82 -3.97 -7.33
C ALA A 227 8.60 -5.00 -8.45
N LEU A 228 7.64 -5.91 -8.29
CA LEU A 228 7.41 -6.99 -9.25
C LEU A 228 6.62 -6.55 -10.48
N PHE A 229 5.69 -5.62 -10.31
CA PHE A 229 4.78 -5.16 -11.37
C PHE A 229 4.97 -3.67 -11.69
N PHE A 230 6.21 -3.17 -11.62
CA PHE A 230 6.53 -1.75 -11.77
C PHE A 230 6.06 -1.14 -13.10
N VAL A 231 5.93 -1.94 -14.14
CA VAL A 231 5.39 -1.55 -15.46
C VAL A 231 3.88 -1.33 -15.46
N ASN A 232 3.17 -1.78 -14.41
CA ASN A 232 1.72 -1.67 -14.33
C ASN A 232 1.32 -0.39 -13.58
N PRO A 233 0.74 0.63 -14.26
CA PRO A 233 0.37 1.90 -13.62
C PRO A 233 -0.72 1.72 -12.54
N LEU A 234 -1.60 0.71 -12.66
CA LEU A 234 -2.65 0.47 -11.68
C LEU A 234 -2.10 0.02 -10.32
N VAL A 235 -0.94 -0.63 -10.29
CA VAL A 235 -0.26 -0.98 -9.03
C VAL A 235 0.21 0.27 -8.29
N TRP A 236 0.69 1.28 -9.00
CA TRP A 236 1.09 2.56 -8.40
C TRP A 236 -0.12 3.34 -7.88
N VAL A 237 -1.22 3.35 -8.65
CA VAL A 237 -2.49 3.94 -8.22
C VAL A 237 -3.02 3.21 -6.98
N ALA A 238 -3.05 1.88 -6.99
CA ALA A 238 -3.51 1.07 -5.86
C ALA A 238 -2.69 1.32 -4.58
N GLY A 239 -1.36 1.38 -4.70
CA GLY A 239 -0.50 1.70 -3.57
C GLY A 239 -0.75 3.09 -2.99
N ARG A 240 -1.02 4.09 -3.86
CA ARG A 240 -1.40 5.45 -3.43
C ARG A 240 -2.76 5.48 -2.75
N GLU A 241 -3.78 4.84 -3.35
CA GLU A 241 -5.14 4.82 -2.79
C GLU A 241 -5.19 4.03 -1.47
N LEU A 242 -4.41 2.94 -1.35
CA LEU A 242 -4.22 2.23 -0.08
C LEU A 242 -3.65 3.17 1.00
N GLY A 243 -2.58 3.92 0.69
CA GLY A 243 -2.02 4.88 1.63
C GLY A 243 -3.05 5.92 2.07
N ILE A 244 -3.82 6.49 1.13
CA ILE A 244 -4.88 7.45 1.47
C ILE A 244 -5.96 6.81 2.37
N ALA A 245 -6.35 5.57 2.09
CA ALA A 245 -7.33 4.86 2.92
C ALA A 245 -6.78 4.55 4.33
N GLN A 246 -5.48 4.28 4.45
CA GLN A 246 -4.81 4.10 5.76
C GLN A 246 -4.86 5.39 6.57
N GLU A 247 -4.52 6.54 5.97
CA GLU A 247 -4.61 7.85 6.63
C GLU A 247 -6.03 8.12 7.14
N MET A 248 -7.05 7.95 6.28
CA MET A 248 -8.45 8.16 6.67
C MET A 248 -8.89 7.25 7.84
N ALA A 249 -8.43 6.02 7.86
CA ALA A 249 -8.77 5.08 8.94
C ALA A 249 -8.03 5.41 10.25
N CYS A 250 -6.81 5.96 10.17
CA CYS A 250 -6.08 6.47 11.33
C CYS A 250 -6.72 7.73 11.88
N ASP A 251 -7.19 8.64 11.00
CA ASP A 251 -7.94 9.85 11.40
C ASP A 251 -9.20 9.49 12.21
N GLU A 252 -10.00 8.55 11.70
CA GLU A 252 -11.21 8.09 12.38
C GLU A 252 -10.90 7.49 13.77
N MET A 253 -9.82 6.73 13.87
CA MET A 253 -9.39 6.13 15.14
C MET A 253 -8.84 7.18 16.12
N ALA A 254 -8.06 8.14 15.63
CA ALA A 254 -7.50 9.23 16.43
C ALA A 254 -8.59 10.12 17.06
N VAL A 255 -9.58 10.51 16.27
CA VAL A 255 -10.72 11.31 16.76
C VAL A 255 -11.50 10.55 17.85
N ARG A 256 -11.77 9.27 17.66
CA ARG A 256 -12.46 8.45 18.65
C ARG A 256 -11.67 8.28 19.95
N ALA A 257 -10.35 8.12 19.86
CA ALA A 257 -9.50 7.86 21.01
C ALA A 257 -9.18 9.12 21.82
N SER A 258 -9.00 10.26 21.15
CA SER A 258 -8.67 11.52 21.80
C SER A 258 -9.86 12.18 22.50
N GLY A 259 -11.10 11.85 22.06
CA GLY A 259 -12.31 12.53 22.50
C GLY A 259 -12.49 13.94 21.95
N ALA A 260 -11.60 14.39 21.06
CA ALA A 260 -11.68 15.69 20.42
C ALA A 260 -12.79 15.74 19.37
N GLY A 261 -13.39 16.91 19.19
CA GLY A 261 -14.41 17.12 18.17
C GLY A 261 -13.81 17.06 16.75
N LEU A 262 -14.62 16.62 15.77
CA LEU A 262 -14.22 16.55 14.35
C LEU A 262 -13.76 17.90 13.80
N ALA A 263 -14.38 19.00 14.19
CA ALA A 263 -14.02 20.36 13.77
C ALA A 263 -12.58 20.67 14.19
N ARG A 264 -12.21 20.33 15.43
CA ARG A 264 -10.87 20.56 15.96
C ARG A 264 -9.82 19.73 15.21
N TYR A 265 -10.13 18.47 14.93
CA TYR A 265 -9.23 17.64 14.13
C TYR A 265 -9.06 18.18 12.70
N GLY A 266 -10.14 18.67 12.09
CA GLY A 266 -10.09 19.31 10.78
C GLY A 266 -9.17 20.54 10.76
N GLU A 267 -9.24 21.40 11.79
CA GLU A 267 -8.34 22.53 11.95
C GLU A 267 -6.87 22.10 12.08
N LEU A 268 -6.59 21.07 12.89
CA LEU A 268 -5.26 20.51 13.06
C LEU A 268 -4.71 20.02 11.72
N LEU A 269 -5.49 19.25 10.95
CA LEU A 269 -5.10 18.77 9.64
C LEU A 269 -4.76 19.93 8.68
N LEU A 270 -5.52 21.00 8.69
CA LEU A 270 -5.25 22.18 7.86
C LEU A 270 -3.96 22.92 8.28
N THR A 271 -3.63 22.93 9.57
CA THR A 271 -2.37 23.53 10.05
C THR A 271 -1.15 22.72 9.62
N MET A 272 -1.28 21.39 9.53
CA MET A 272 -0.21 20.49 9.09
C MET A 272 0.12 20.61 7.60
N VAL A 273 -0.81 21.11 6.76
CA VAL A 273 -0.60 21.31 5.31
C VAL A 273 0.26 22.54 5.00
N LYS A 274 0.38 23.48 5.92
CA LYS A 274 1.17 24.69 5.67
C LYS A 274 2.63 24.31 5.41
N PRO A 275 3.27 24.85 4.34
CA PRO A 275 4.66 24.52 4.02
C PRO A 275 5.54 24.92 5.22
N ARG A 276 6.13 23.93 5.87
CA ARG A 276 7.09 24.14 6.95
C ARG A 276 8.43 24.57 6.35
N ARG A 277 9.09 25.53 6.99
CA ARG A 277 10.34 26.16 6.51
C ARG A 277 11.57 25.25 6.57
N ARG A 278 11.51 24.09 7.24
CA ARG A 278 12.63 23.13 7.32
C ARG A 278 12.53 22.11 6.19
N ALA A 279 13.65 21.92 5.48
CA ALA A 279 13.80 20.87 4.48
C ALA A 279 13.76 19.52 5.21
N GLU A 280 12.70 18.75 4.99
CA GLU A 280 12.61 17.39 5.48
C GLU A 280 13.64 16.49 4.77
N PRO A 281 14.22 15.51 5.46
CA PRO A 281 15.08 14.54 4.82
C PRO A 281 14.36 13.83 3.68
N THR A 282 15.00 13.68 2.53
CA THR A 282 14.42 13.16 1.27
C THR A 282 13.74 11.79 1.42
N TRP A 283 14.13 10.99 2.41
CA TRP A 283 13.53 9.69 2.72
C TRP A 283 12.19 9.81 3.48
N ALA A 284 11.99 10.85 4.30
CA ALA A 284 10.74 11.13 4.99
C ALA A 284 9.67 11.61 4.01
N VAL A 285 10.07 12.33 2.96
CA VAL A 285 9.18 12.85 1.92
C VAL A 285 8.47 11.72 1.16
N ALA A 286 9.09 10.56 0.99
CA ALA A 286 8.47 9.43 0.28
C ALA A 286 7.28 8.82 1.03
N THR A 287 7.27 8.90 2.36
CA THR A 287 6.17 8.38 3.21
C THR A 287 5.12 9.45 3.52
N VAL A 288 5.54 10.72 3.63
CA VAL A 288 4.68 11.85 4.02
C VAL A 288 4.02 12.56 2.82
N SER A 289 4.63 12.50 1.63
CA SER A 289 4.16 13.28 0.46
C SER A 289 2.78 12.86 -0.07
N ALA A 290 2.31 11.64 0.22
CA ALA A 290 0.96 11.20 -0.17
C ALA A 290 -0.14 11.95 0.60
N GLY A 291 0.13 12.41 1.83
CA GLY A 291 -0.81 13.14 2.68
C GLY A 291 -0.89 14.65 2.44
N ALA A 292 0.17 15.24 1.86
CA ALA A 292 0.32 16.70 1.81
C ALA A 292 -0.44 17.40 0.67
N SER A 293 -1.03 16.68 -0.29
CA SER A 293 -1.81 17.29 -1.37
C SER A 293 -3.15 17.82 -0.84
N ALA A 294 -3.53 19.06 -1.19
CA ALA A 294 -4.83 19.64 -0.84
C ALA A 294 -6.02 18.74 -1.24
N LYS A 295 -5.88 17.98 -2.33
CA LYS A 295 -6.87 17.01 -2.79
C LYS A 295 -7.01 15.82 -1.81
N VAL A 296 -5.91 15.32 -1.29
CA VAL A 296 -5.90 14.22 -0.30
C VAL A 296 -6.48 14.71 1.01
N MET A 297 -6.07 15.89 1.46
CA MET A 297 -6.59 16.50 2.67
C MET A 297 -8.11 16.71 2.61
N ARG A 298 -8.61 17.24 1.49
CA ARG A 298 -10.06 17.35 1.28
C ARG A 298 -10.77 15.99 1.37
N ARG A 299 -10.18 14.93 0.82
CA ARG A 299 -10.75 13.56 0.93
C ARG A 299 -10.76 13.08 2.38
N ARG A 300 -9.70 13.32 3.16
CA ARG A 300 -9.64 12.98 4.60
C ARG A 300 -10.75 13.68 5.39
N LEU A 301 -10.95 14.99 5.16
CA LEU A 301 -12.00 15.77 5.82
C LEU A 301 -13.41 15.30 5.48
N ILE A 302 -13.69 14.97 4.21
CA ILE A 302 -14.99 14.42 3.78
C ILE A 302 -15.25 13.06 4.45
N GLU A 303 -14.26 12.19 4.50
CA GLU A 303 -14.40 10.86 5.12
C GLU A 303 -14.68 10.94 6.62
N LEU A 304 -14.04 11.88 7.33
CA LEU A 304 -14.33 12.14 8.73
C LEU A 304 -15.79 12.55 8.94
N GLY A 305 -16.37 13.33 8.03
CA GLY A 305 -17.81 13.64 8.04
C GLY A 305 -18.67 12.38 7.91
N HIS A 306 -18.31 11.49 6.99
CA HIS A 306 -19.00 10.20 6.79
C HIS A 306 -18.83 9.21 7.97
N ALA A 307 -17.82 9.40 8.81
CA ALA A 307 -17.62 8.54 9.99
C ALA A 307 -18.76 8.62 11.01
N GLN A 308 -19.60 9.66 10.92
CA GLN A 308 -20.81 9.85 11.73
C GLN A 308 -22.06 9.14 11.16
N ASP A 309 -21.98 8.62 9.93
CA ASP A 309 -23.12 7.92 9.31
C ASP A 309 -23.51 6.66 10.10
N PRO A 310 -24.79 6.26 10.10
CA PRO A 310 -25.27 5.08 10.80
C PRO A 310 -24.48 3.83 10.43
N PRO A 311 -24.09 2.97 11.41
CA PRO A 311 -23.23 1.82 11.17
C PRO A 311 -23.84 0.80 10.20
N ALA A 312 -25.18 0.69 10.14
CA ALA A 312 -25.87 -0.22 9.23
C ALA A 312 -25.60 0.10 7.75
N LEU A 313 -25.60 1.37 7.38
CA LEU A 313 -25.35 1.80 5.98
C LEU A 313 -23.90 1.52 5.55
N ARG A 314 -22.96 1.69 6.49
CA ARG A 314 -21.54 1.41 6.29
C ARG A 314 -21.25 -0.08 6.19
N LEU A 315 -21.96 -0.90 6.98
CA LEU A 315 -21.78 -2.35 7.02
C LEU A 315 -22.29 -3.04 5.75
N ALA A 316 -23.49 -2.69 5.27
CA ALA A 316 -24.06 -3.28 4.07
C ALA A 316 -23.15 -3.05 2.83
N GLY A 317 -22.68 -1.82 2.62
CA GLY A 317 -21.73 -1.52 1.55
C GLY A 317 -20.42 -2.29 1.66
N SER A 318 -19.92 -2.50 2.89
CA SER A 318 -18.68 -3.24 3.15
C SER A 318 -18.81 -4.72 2.80
N VAL A 319 -19.91 -5.36 3.19
CA VAL A 319 -20.15 -6.79 2.93
C VAL A 319 -20.26 -7.04 1.43
N VAL A 320 -21.05 -6.24 0.72
CA VAL A 320 -21.20 -6.37 -0.74
C VAL A 320 -19.87 -6.19 -1.44
N ALA A 321 -19.10 -5.16 -1.09
CA ALA A 321 -17.81 -4.89 -1.69
C ALA A 321 -16.81 -6.02 -1.45
N LEU A 322 -16.73 -6.56 -0.22
CA LEU A 322 -15.87 -7.69 0.11
C LEU A 322 -16.26 -8.96 -0.65
N LEU A 323 -17.55 -9.28 -0.74
CA LEU A 323 -18.03 -10.44 -1.49
C LEU A 323 -17.67 -10.37 -2.97
N ILE A 324 -17.86 -9.20 -3.60
CA ILE A 324 -17.48 -8.99 -5.01
C ILE A 324 -15.97 -9.19 -5.20
N VAL A 325 -15.14 -8.63 -4.34
CA VAL A 325 -13.68 -8.76 -4.46
C VAL A 325 -13.22 -10.17 -4.17
N CYS A 326 -13.77 -10.84 -3.15
CA CYS A 326 -13.45 -12.24 -2.86
C CYS A 326 -13.84 -13.19 -4.01
N ALA A 327 -14.93 -12.90 -4.73
CA ALA A 327 -15.32 -13.68 -5.92
C ALA A 327 -14.38 -13.47 -7.11
N LEU A 328 -13.63 -12.36 -7.15
CA LEU A 328 -12.70 -12.01 -8.22
C LEU A 328 -11.24 -12.41 -7.93
N VAL A 329 -10.90 -12.57 -6.66
CA VAL A 329 -9.57 -12.99 -6.19
C VAL A 329 -9.47 -14.50 -6.09
#